data_c7758ac46359c0d24559fdc6fb466937
#
_entry.id   c7758ac46359c0d24559fdc6fb466937
#
_cell.length_a   1.000
_cell.length_b   1.000
_cell.length_c   1.000
_cell.angle_alpha   90.00
_cell.angle_beta   90.00
_cell.angle_gamma   90.00
#
_symmetry.space_group_name_H-M   'P 1'
#
loop_
_entity.id
_entity.type
_entity.pdbx_description
1 polymer ?
#
loop_
_entity_poly.entity_id
_entity_poly.type
_entity_poly.pdbx_seq_one_letter_code
_entity_poly.pdbx_strand_id
1 'polypeptide(L)'
;MLKNKFYIAISCLILTATNLAAQTLSLDNVLSTIKTNNPQLKMYDADIQSMDAAAKGAKSWMPPQVGVGFFMVPYNSKMWKPMDDFPGMGSYMISIQQMIPNTSKLNANENLMKAMSSVENENKNFTLNQLNAFASLSILFIFLK
;
A
#
# COMPACT_ATOMS: atom_id res chain seq x y z
N MET A 1 -68.70 -1.21 -17.84
CA MET A 1 -67.81 -2.16 -17.13
C MET A 1 -66.72 -2.77 -18.02
N LEU A 2 -66.93 -3.03 -19.29
CA LEU A 2 -65.90 -3.62 -20.19
C LEU A 2 -64.70 -2.69 -20.47
N LYS A 3 -64.92 -1.37 -20.63
CA LYS A 3 -63.84 -0.40 -20.94
C LYS A 3 -62.79 -0.33 -19.85
N ASN A 4 -63.14 -0.39 -18.59
CA ASN A 4 -62.16 -0.32 -17.49
C ASN A 4 -61.30 -1.59 -17.40
N LYS A 5 -61.85 -2.76 -17.74
CA LYS A 5 -61.08 -4.02 -17.76
C LYS A 5 -60.08 -4.03 -18.91
N PHE A 6 -60.39 -3.36 -20.02
CA PHE A 6 -59.49 -3.25 -21.18
C PHE A 6 -58.28 -2.34 -20.87
N TYR A 7 -58.47 -1.23 -20.16
CA TYR A 7 -57.38 -0.36 -19.73
C TYR A 7 -56.44 -1.03 -18.72
N ILE A 8 -56.97 -1.82 -17.79
CA ILE A 8 -56.21 -2.58 -16.83
C ILE A 8 -55.34 -3.65 -17.53
N ALA A 9 -55.88 -4.35 -18.54
CA ALA A 9 -55.17 -5.35 -19.32
C ALA A 9 -53.99 -4.73 -20.13
N ILE A 10 -54.21 -3.55 -20.75
CA ILE A 10 -53.15 -2.82 -21.47
C ILE A 10 -52.10 -2.30 -20.53
N SER A 11 -52.46 -1.78 -19.35
CA SER A 11 -51.52 -1.32 -18.33
C SER A 11 -50.63 -2.49 -17.83
N CYS A 12 -51.20 -3.67 -17.60
CA CYS A 12 -50.42 -4.86 -17.20
C CYS A 12 -49.47 -5.32 -18.28
N LEU A 13 -49.85 -5.25 -19.55
CA LEU A 13 -49.05 -5.63 -20.70
C LEU A 13 -47.84 -4.69 -20.88
N ILE A 14 -48.00 -3.40 -20.63
CA ILE A 14 -46.91 -2.40 -20.71
C ILE A 14 -45.92 -2.59 -19.56
N LEU A 15 -46.38 -2.93 -18.33
CA LEU A 15 -45.50 -3.17 -17.19
C LEU A 15 -44.64 -4.41 -17.35
N THR A 16 -45.06 -5.43 -18.09
CA THR A 16 -44.27 -6.65 -18.33
C THR A 16 -43.23 -6.48 -19.41
N ALA A 17 -43.37 -5.51 -20.31
CA ALA A 17 -42.44 -5.27 -21.41
C ALA A 17 -41.14 -4.59 -20.98
N THR A 18 -41.08 -3.96 -19.80
CA THR A 18 -39.91 -3.21 -19.35
C THR A 18 -38.82 -4.06 -18.72
N ASN A 19 -39.03 -5.35 -18.47
CA ASN A 19 -38.06 -6.21 -17.75
C ASN A 19 -37.20 -7.09 -18.66
N LEU A 20 -37.25 -6.95 -19.99
CA LEU A 20 -36.52 -7.77 -20.93
C LEU A 20 -35.21 -7.14 -21.44
N ALA A 21 -34.66 -6.15 -20.77
CA ALA A 21 -33.26 -5.77 -21.00
C ALA A 21 -32.35 -6.80 -20.30
N ALA A 22 -32.26 -8.00 -20.85
CA ALA A 22 -31.22 -8.95 -20.47
C ALA A 22 -29.89 -8.29 -20.79
N GLN A 23 -29.19 -7.80 -19.78
CA GLN A 23 -27.83 -7.32 -19.92
C GLN A 23 -26.99 -8.50 -20.42
N THR A 24 -26.62 -8.49 -21.67
CA THR A 24 -25.63 -9.44 -22.21
C THR A 24 -24.31 -9.14 -21.52
N LEU A 25 -24.00 -9.93 -20.50
CA LEU A 25 -22.73 -9.82 -19.79
C LEU A 25 -21.63 -10.28 -20.73
N SER A 26 -20.96 -9.34 -21.39
CA SER A 26 -19.82 -9.64 -22.24
C SER A 26 -18.66 -10.18 -21.39
N LEU A 27 -17.98 -11.22 -21.87
CA LEU A 27 -16.78 -11.77 -21.23
C LEU A 27 -15.76 -10.65 -20.96
N ASP A 28 -15.56 -9.75 -21.91
CA ASP A 28 -14.63 -8.62 -21.76
C ASP A 28 -14.99 -7.69 -20.59
N ASN A 29 -16.29 -7.44 -20.38
CA ASN A 29 -16.76 -6.64 -19.25
C ASN A 29 -16.50 -7.34 -17.90
N VAL A 30 -16.66 -8.66 -17.84
CA VAL A 30 -16.37 -9.44 -16.64
C VAL A 30 -14.87 -9.40 -16.35
N LEU A 31 -14.04 -9.66 -17.34
CA LEU A 31 -12.58 -9.66 -17.18
C LEU A 31 -12.04 -8.28 -16.79
N SER A 32 -12.55 -7.21 -17.38
CA SER A 32 -12.18 -5.84 -17.03
C SER A 32 -12.60 -5.48 -15.60
N THR A 33 -13.79 -5.91 -15.19
CA THR A 33 -14.30 -5.70 -13.83
C THR A 33 -13.46 -6.46 -12.79
N ILE A 34 -13.07 -7.70 -13.09
CA ILE A 34 -12.15 -8.48 -12.25
C ILE A 34 -10.83 -7.73 -12.09
N LYS A 35 -10.24 -7.28 -13.19
CA LYS A 35 -8.95 -6.58 -13.20
C LYS A 35 -8.98 -5.30 -12.35
N THR A 36 -10.07 -4.55 -12.38
CA THR A 36 -10.17 -3.25 -11.69
C THR A 36 -10.65 -3.36 -10.25
N ASN A 37 -11.50 -4.35 -9.93
CA ASN A 37 -12.19 -4.39 -8.64
C ASN A 37 -11.73 -5.53 -7.72
N ASN A 38 -10.93 -6.47 -8.20
CA ASN A 38 -10.50 -7.60 -7.38
C ASN A 38 -9.61 -7.11 -6.21
N PRO A 39 -9.97 -7.39 -4.94
CA PRO A 39 -9.21 -6.94 -3.77
C PRO A 39 -7.79 -7.51 -3.73
N GLN A 40 -7.60 -8.75 -4.19
CA GLN A 40 -6.29 -9.40 -4.20
C GLN A 40 -5.32 -8.72 -5.17
N LEU A 41 -5.80 -8.31 -6.35
CA LEU A 41 -4.98 -7.55 -7.29
C LEU A 41 -4.60 -6.17 -6.74
N LYS A 42 -5.53 -5.50 -6.04
CA LYS A 42 -5.26 -4.23 -5.35
C LYS A 42 -4.25 -4.38 -4.22
N MET A 43 -4.26 -5.51 -3.52
CA MET A 43 -3.25 -5.82 -2.50
C MET A 43 -1.85 -5.90 -3.12
N TYR A 44 -1.69 -6.64 -4.23
CA TYR A 44 -0.41 -6.67 -4.96
C TYR A 44 0.05 -5.28 -5.42
N ASP A 45 -0.87 -4.43 -5.89
CA ASP A 45 -0.53 -3.05 -6.27
C ASP A 45 -0.01 -2.23 -5.09
N ALA A 46 -0.60 -2.38 -3.92
CA ALA A 46 -0.14 -1.74 -2.70
C ALA A 46 1.24 -2.26 -2.25
N ASP A 47 1.47 -3.57 -2.35
CA ASP A 47 2.75 -4.19 -2.01
C ASP A 47 3.86 -3.73 -2.96
N ILE A 48 3.61 -3.70 -4.27
CA ILE A 48 4.53 -3.17 -5.28
C ILE A 48 4.88 -1.70 -4.96
N GLN A 49 3.89 -0.85 -4.71
CA GLN A 49 4.11 0.54 -4.34
C GLN A 49 4.92 0.69 -3.06
N SER A 50 4.68 -0.16 -2.07
CA SER A 50 5.42 -0.20 -0.81
C SER A 50 6.89 -0.55 -1.04
N MET A 51 7.18 -1.58 -1.85
CA MET A 51 8.54 -1.99 -2.19
C MET A 51 9.28 -0.92 -3.01
N ASP A 52 8.60 -0.28 -3.96
CA ASP A 52 9.16 0.82 -4.74
C ASP A 52 9.48 2.05 -3.88
N ALA A 53 8.61 2.36 -2.91
CA ALA A 53 8.87 3.42 -1.93
C ALA A 53 10.07 3.06 -1.03
N ALA A 54 10.15 1.81 -0.58
CA ALA A 54 11.28 1.31 0.20
C ALA A 54 12.59 1.35 -0.61
N ALA A 55 12.56 1.02 -1.91
CA ALA A 55 13.71 1.13 -2.80
C ALA A 55 14.22 2.57 -2.92
N LYS A 56 13.31 3.54 -3.05
CA LYS A 56 13.68 4.97 -3.07
C LYS A 56 14.27 5.42 -1.74
N GLY A 57 13.74 4.93 -0.62
CA GLY A 57 14.23 5.23 0.72
C GLY A 57 15.54 4.52 1.08
N ALA A 58 15.88 3.43 0.40
CA ALA A 58 17.03 2.59 0.73
C ALA A 58 18.38 3.34 0.66
N LYS A 59 18.48 4.41 -0.13
CA LYS A 59 19.65 5.29 -0.24
C LYS A 59 19.64 6.49 0.69
N SER A 60 18.58 6.67 1.47
CA SER A 60 18.49 7.81 2.39
C SER A 60 19.49 7.66 3.52
N TRP A 61 20.18 8.76 3.79
CA TRP A 61 21.08 8.85 4.94
C TRP A 61 20.28 9.09 6.21
N MET A 62 20.71 8.48 7.29
CA MET A 62 20.17 8.84 8.60
C MET A 62 20.52 10.30 8.91
N PRO A 63 19.58 11.09 9.44
CA PRO A 63 19.86 12.47 9.83
C PRO A 63 20.92 12.48 10.94
N PRO A 64 21.73 13.57 11.00
CA PRO A 64 22.66 13.74 12.11
C PRO A 64 21.93 13.78 13.45
N GLN A 65 22.45 13.06 14.41
CA GLN A 65 21.94 13.09 15.79
C GLN A 65 22.72 14.14 16.58
N VAL A 66 22.00 15.07 17.16
CA VAL A 66 22.57 16.10 18.04
C VAL A 66 22.10 15.80 19.47
N GLY A 67 23.07 15.61 20.35
CA GLY A 67 22.83 15.38 21.78
C GLY A 67 23.41 16.51 22.61
N VAL A 68 22.70 16.91 23.65
CA VAL A 68 23.18 17.80 24.69
C VAL A 68 23.07 17.06 26.00
N GLY A 69 24.14 17.02 26.77
CA GLY A 69 24.18 16.35 28.06
C GLY A 69 24.94 17.13 29.08
N PHE A 70 24.60 16.88 30.35
CA PHE A 70 25.37 17.37 31.51
C PHE A 70 26.01 16.15 32.15
N PHE A 71 27.29 16.27 32.47
CA PHE A 71 28.05 15.20 33.11
C PHE A 71 28.56 15.66 34.47
N MET A 72 28.43 14.80 35.48
CA MET A 72 28.88 15.06 36.87
C MET A 72 28.43 16.41 37.44
N VAL A 73 27.20 16.80 37.14
CA VAL A 73 26.63 18.04 37.71
C VAL A 73 26.28 17.82 39.18
N PRO A 74 26.96 18.50 40.11
CA PRO A 74 26.67 18.34 41.52
C PRO A 74 25.32 18.99 41.87
N TYR A 75 24.62 18.40 42.81
CA TYR A 75 23.37 18.96 43.36
C TYR A 75 23.58 20.33 44.00
N ASN A 76 24.78 20.58 44.57
CA ASN A 76 25.14 21.85 45.19
C ASN A 76 25.80 22.78 44.17
N SER A 77 25.15 23.88 43.81
CA SER A 77 25.61 24.84 42.83
C SER A 77 26.95 25.53 43.19
N LYS A 78 27.35 25.54 44.49
CA LYS A 78 28.64 26.06 44.93
C LYS A 78 29.81 25.24 44.39
N MET A 79 29.61 23.95 44.13
CA MET A 79 30.62 23.05 43.57
C MET A 79 30.85 23.20 42.07
N TRP A 80 30.06 24.04 41.41
CA TRP A 80 30.25 24.33 39.96
C TRP A 80 31.42 25.30 39.73
N LYS A 81 31.79 26.07 40.72
CA LYS A 81 32.88 27.04 40.62
C LYS A 81 34.18 26.42 41.11
N PRO A 82 35.32 26.69 40.44
CA PRO A 82 36.62 26.33 40.99
C PRO A 82 36.81 27.01 42.36
N MET A 83 37.23 26.23 43.35
CA MET A 83 37.73 26.71 44.63
C MET A 83 39.22 26.57 44.66
N ASP A 84 39.96 27.31 45.53
CA ASP A 84 41.42 27.39 45.53
C ASP A 84 42.14 26.05 45.54
N ASP A 85 41.53 24.98 46.03
CA ASP A 85 42.09 23.62 46.03
C ASP A 85 41.29 22.58 45.22
N PHE A 86 40.21 23.00 44.49
CA PHE A 86 39.36 22.05 43.76
C PHE A 86 38.96 22.60 42.38
N PRO A 87 39.27 21.91 41.29
CA PRO A 87 38.75 22.25 39.99
C PRO A 87 37.25 21.94 39.99
N GLY A 88 36.40 22.93 39.94
CA GLY A 88 34.94 22.76 39.97
C GLY A 88 34.42 21.50 39.28
N MET A 89 33.32 20.97 39.78
CA MET A 89 32.69 19.75 39.21
C MET A 89 31.57 20.14 38.25
N GLY A 90 31.44 19.35 37.21
CA GLY A 90 30.37 19.48 36.19
C GLY A 90 30.90 19.93 34.85
N SER A 91 30.44 19.24 33.82
CA SER A 91 30.71 19.59 32.44
C SER A 91 29.43 19.50 31.61
N TYR A 92 29.35 20.32 30.60
CA TYR A 92 28.34 20.16 29.56
C TYR A 92 29.00 19.47 28.34
N MET A 93 28.24 18.62 27.72
CA MET A 93 28.67 17.90 26.51
C MET A 93 27.70 18.17 25.39
N ILE A 94 28.22 18.59 24.27
CA ILE A 94 27.49 18.66 23.00
C ILE A 94 28.08 17.59 22.10
N SER A 95 27.25 16.67 21.66
CA SER A 95 27.66 15.60 20.73
C SER A 95 26.91 15.73 19.43
N ILE A 96 27.62 15.56 18.32
CA ILE A 96 27.05 15.44 16.99
C ILE A 96 27.54 14.09 16.44
N GLN A 97 26.58 13.23 16.12
CA GLN A 97 26.87 11.92 15.58
C GLN A 97 26.22 11.78 14.23
N GLN A 98 27.02 11.50 13.19
CA GLN A 98 26.56 11.20 11.84
C GLN A 98 27.01 9.82 11.45
N MET A 99 26.06 8.94 11.13
CA MET A 99 26.38 7.64 10.55
C MET A 99 26.60 7.80 9.05
N ILE A 100 27.80 7.45 8.57
CA ILE A 100 28.12 7.41 7.15
C ILE A 100 27.88 5.98 6.66
N PRO A 101 26.82 5.73 5.88
CA PRO A 101 26.53 4.39 5.43
C PRO A 101 27.46 3.95 4.29
N ASN A 102 27.70 2.65 4.19
CA ASN A 102 28.42 2.08 3.06
C ASN A 102 27.52 2.12 1.80
N THR A 103 27.97 2.83 0.77
CA THR A 103 27.22 3.01 -0.49
C THR A 103 26.93 1.69 -1.21
N SER A 104 27.85 0.72 -1.16
CA SER A 104 27.64 -0.61 -1.75
C SER A 104 26.47 -1.34 -1.05
N LYS A 105 26.38 -1.24 0.29
CA LYS A 105 25.28 -1.81 1.06
C LYS A 105 23.95 -1.13 0.73
N LEU A 106 23.95 0.20 0.56
CA LEU A 106 22.73 0.93 0.17
C LEU A 106 22.26 0.53 -1.21
N ASN A 107 23.16 0.41 -2.19
CA ASN A 107 22.83 -0.05 -3.54
C ASN A 107 22.32 -1.50 -3.55
N ALA A 108 22.92 -2.39 -2.78
CA ALA A 108 22.46 -3.76 -2.65
C ALA A 108 21.05 -3.83 -2.05
N ASN A 109 20.75 -3.00 -1.04
CA ASN A 109 19.43 -2.93 -0.42
C ASN A 109 18.39 -2.35 -1.39
N GLU A 110 18.71 -1.30 -2.14
CA GLU A 110 17.84 -0.79 -3.21
C GLU A 110 17.51 -1.87 -4.25
N ASN A 111 18.54 -2.59 -4.73
CA ASN A 111 18.36 -3.65 -5.72
C ASN A 111 17.53 -4.80 -5.18
N LEU A 112 17.68 -5.15 -3.89
CA LEU A 112 16.83 -6.14 -3.22
C LEU A 112 15.37 -5.70 -3.23
N MET A 113 15.07 -4.47 -2.83
CA MET A 113 13.69 -3.96 -2.82
C MET A 113 13.08 -3.92 -4.22
N LYS A 114 13.84 -3.53 -5.24
CA LYS A 114 13.39 -3.59 -6.64
C LYS A 114 13.13 -5.01 -7.13
N ALA A 115 13.97 -5.96 -6.75
CA ALA A 115 13.76 -7.37 -7.09
C ALA A 115 12.49 -7.91 -6.42
N MET A 116 12.24 -7.56 -5.16
CA MET A 116 11.01 -7.93 -4.45
C MET A 116 9.77 -7.33 -5.12
N SER A 117 9.81 -6.04 -5.52
CA SER A 117 8.75 -5.40 -6.30
C SER A 117 8.46 -6.15 -7.61
N SER A 118 9.50 -6.59 -8.31
CA SER A 118 9.35 -7.39 -9.54
C SER A 118 8.69 -8.75 -9.26
N VAL A 119 9.06 -9.42 -8.19
CA VAL A 119 8.43 -10.70 -7.79
C VAL A 119 6.93 -10.50 -7.51
N GLU A 120 6.57 -9.44 -6.78
CA GLU A 120 5.15 -9.16 -6.51
C GLU A 120 4.38 -8.82 -7.78
N ASN A 121 5.01 -8.14 -8.75
CA ASN A 121 4.39 -7.89 -10.04
C ASN A 121 4.14 -9.19 -10.84
N GLU A 122 5.05 -10.15 -10.80
CA GLU A 122 4.84 -11.47 -11.43
C GLU A 122 3.77 -12.29 -10.70
N ASN A 123 3.71 -12.24 -9.37
CA ASN A 123 2.65 -12.86 -8.58
C ASN A 123 1.27 -12.30 -8.94
N LYS A 124 1.19 -10.97 -9.12
CA LYS A 124 -0.02 -10.30 -9.61
C LYS A 124 -0.44 -10.80 -10.98
N ASN A 125 0.49 -10.87 -11.94
CA ASN A 125 0.24 -11.36 -13.29
C ASN A 125 -0.23 -12.82 -13.30
N PHE A 126 0.41 -13.66 -12.49
CA PHE A 126 0.00 -15.06 -12.33
C PHE A 126 -1.42 -15.17 -11.77
N THR A 127 -1.73 -14.43 -10.72
CA THR A 127 -3.07 -14.40 -10.13
C THR A 127 -4.11 -13.87 -11.11
N LEU A 128 -3.80 -12.83 -11.88
CA LEU A 128 -4.68 -12.30 -12.93
C LEU A 128 -4.99 -13.36 -13.99
N ASN A 129 -3.98 -14.10 -14.44
CA ASN A 129 -4.16 -15.18 -15.43
C ASN A 129 -5.04 -16.31 -14.88
N GLN A 130 -4.88 -16.69 -13.61
CA GLN A 130 -5.75 -17.65 -12.96
C GLN A 130 -7.20 -17.17 -12.90
N LEU A 131 -7.42 -15.93 -12.46
CA LEU A 131 -8.77 -15.34 -12.40
C LEU A 131 -9.44 -15.30 -13.77
N ASN A 132 -8.70 -14.93 -14.81
CA ASN A 132 -9.20 -14.90 -16.18
C ASN A 132 -9.57 -16.31 -16.67
N ALA A 133 -8.76 -17.32 -16.36
CA ALA A 133 -9.05 -18.71 -16.71
C ALA A 133 -10.32 -19.21 -15.99
N PHE A 134 -10.47 -18.94 -14.70
CA PHE A 134 -11.68 -19.31 -13.94
C PHE A 134 -12.93 -18.62 -14.48
N ALA A 135 -12.84 -17.32 -14.79
CA ALA A 135 -13.96 -16.57 -15.35
C ALA A 135 -14.38 -17.13 -16.71
N SER A 136 -13.43 -17.43 -17.59
CA SER A 136 -13.69 -18.03 -18.91
C SER A 136 -14.37 -19.39 -18.80
N LEU A 137 -13.88 -20.25 -17.92
CA LEU A 137 -14.46 -21.58 -17.68
C LEU A 137 -15.88 -21.46 -17.10
N SER A 138 -16.11 -20.55 -16.17
CA SER A 138 -17.43 -20.33 -15.55
C SER A 138 -18.46 -19.90 -16.59
N ILE A 139 -18.08 -19.01 -17.49
CA ILE A 139 -18.96 -18.56 -18.59
C ILE A 139 -19.25 -19.71 -19.55
N LEU A 140 -18.25 -20.52 -19.92
CA LEU A 140 -18.43 -21.68 -20.78
C LEU A 140 -19.43 -22.69 -20.17
N PHE A 141 -19.36 -22.93 -18.86
CA PHE A 141 -20.31 -23.82 -18.18
C PHE A 141 -21.75 -23.29 -18.19
N ILE A 142 -21.93 -21.97 -18.14
CA ILE A 142 -23.27 -21.35 -18.24
C ILE A 142 -23.87 -21.54 -19.62
N PHE A 143 -23.07 -21.45 -20.69
CA PHE A 143 -23.52 -21.61 -22.07
C PHE A 143 -23.77 -23.09 -22.48
N LEU A 144 -23.17 -24.05 -21.78
CA LEU A 144 -23.33 -25.49 -22.08
C LEU A 144 -24.52 -26.13 -21.35
N LYS A 145 -25.27 -25.41 -20.51
CA LYS A 145 -26.45 -25.89 -19.79
C LYS A 145 -27.73 -25.36 -20.39
#